data_2815a1a5834c7cdbbb6dce5e839346ac
#
_entry.id   2815a1a5834c7cdbbb6dce5e839346ac
#
_cell.length_a   1.000
_cell.length_b   1.000
_cell.length_c   1.000
_cell.angle_alpha   90.00
_cell.angle_beta   90.00
_cell.angle_gamma   90.00
#
_symmetry.space_group_name_H-M   'P 1'
#
loop_
_entity.id
_entity.type
_entity.pdbx_description
1 polymer ?
#
loop_
_entity_poly.entity_id
_entity_poly.type
_entity_poly.pdbx_seq_one_letter_code
_entity_poly.pdbx_strand_id
1 'polypeptide(L)'
;METKIIKDEPKDMLNGFIYRSFMPNHMNSSFKNIFYKSLESLNKTLLLSDLKELYINRDFQVFLRKDCKIIFIKSENDLILDNESNNNFLDSLNKTLERKPILIRLAQQGHCLNNLNLYKILRNTLND
;
A
#
# COMPACT_ATOMS: atom_id res chain seq x y z
N MET A 1 8.67 -16.36 -6.59
CA MET A 1 7.75 -17.27 -5.88
C MET A 1 6.28 -16.92 -6.15
N GLU A 2 5.83 -15.70 -5.90
CA GLU A 2 4.45 -15.26 -6.14
C GLU A 2 3.99 -15.38 -7.59
N THR A 3 4.86 -15.15 -8.56
CA THR A 3 4.54 -15.26 -9.99
C THR A 3 4.13 -16.67 -10.41
N LYS A 4 4.64 -17.71 -9.75
CA LYS A 4 4.28 -19.11 -10.03
C LYS A 4 2.93 -19.44 -9.41
N ILE A 5 2.68 -18.95 -8.20
CA ILE A 5 1.42 -19.16 -7.47
C ILE A 5 0.22 -18.55 -8.23
N ILE A 6 0.39 -17.36 -8.83
CA ILE A 6 -0.66 -16.72 -9.64
C ILE A 6 -1.08 -17.59 -10.84
N LYS A 7 -0.16 -18.39 -11.38
CA LYS A 7 -0.47 -19.28 -12.52
C LYS A 7 -1.26 -20.51 -12.12
N ASP A 8 -0.91 -21.06 -10.96
CA ASP A 8 -1.35 -22.42 -10.58
C ASP A 8 -2.60 -22.38 -9.66
N GLU A 9 -2.69 -21.42 -8.71
CA GLU A 9 -3.80 -21.35 -7.75
C GLU A 9 -4.21 -19.88 -7.47
N PRO A 10 -4.80 -19.17 -8.44
CA PRO A 10 -5.02 -17.74 -8.31
C PRO A 10 -6.01 -17.36 -7.19
N LYS A 11 -7.00 -18.20 -6.89
CA LYS A 11 -8.01 -17.86 -5.86
C LYS A 11 -7.44 -17.93 -4.44
N ASP A 12 -6.65 -18.93 -4.13
CA ASP A 12 -6.09 -19.11 -2.79
C ASP A 12 -5.03 -18.04 -2.50
N MET A 13 -4.20 -17.74 -3.50
CA MET A 13 -3.26 -16.64 -3.41
C MET A 13 -3.96 -15.30 -3.16
N LEU A 14 -5.03 -15.00 -3.92
CA LEU A 14 -5.80 -13.77 -3.76
C LEU A 14 -6.50 -13.69 -2.41
N ASN A 15 -7.07 -14.79 -1.92
CA ASN A 15 -7.64 -14.84 -0.58
C ASN A 15 -6.58 -14.54 0.49
N GLY A 16 -5.41 -15.14 0.38
CA GLY A 16 -4.30 -14.89 1.29
C GLY A 16 -3.80 -13.44 1.22
N PHE A 17 -3.71 -12.86 0.01
CA PHE A 17 -3.34 -11.47 -0.18
C PHE A 17 -4.37 -10.52 0.44
N ILE A 18 -5.66 -10.72 0.16
CA ILE A 18 -6.74 -9.94 0.74
C ILE A 18 -6.69 -10.00 2.27
N TYR A 19 -6.58 -11.20 2.82
CA TYR A 19 -6.49 -11.39 4.26
C TYR A 19 -5.34 -10.57 4.86
N ARG A 20 -4.13 -10.70 4.34
CA ARG A 20 -2.96 -9.94 4.83
C ARG A 20 -3.11 -8.44 4.64
N SER A 21 -3.76 -8.00 3.55
CA SER A 21 -3.93 -6.58 3.26
C SER A 21 -4.89 -5.86 4.22
N PHE A 22 -5.86 -6.57 4.76
CA PHE A 22 -6.88 -5.96 5.63
C PHE A 22 -6.71 -6.25 7.12
N MET A 23 -5.90 -7.24 7.50
CA MET A 23 -5.67 -7.53 8.92
C MET A 23 -5.25 -6.28 9.71
N PRO A 24 -5.74 -6.09 10.94
CA PRO A 24 -6.65 -6.95 11.72
C PRO A 24 -8.13 -6.82 11.35
N ASN A 25 -8.46 -5.96 10.40
CA ASN A 25 -9.82 -5.77 9.90
C ASN A 25 -10.15 -6.83 8.83
N HIS A 26 -11.42 -6.89 8.44
CA HIS A 26 -11.90 -7.76 7.39
C HIS A 26 -12.51 -6.94 6.25
N MET A 27 -12.27 -7.40 5.02
CA MET A 27 -12.96 -6.84 3.87
C MET A 27 -14.44 -7.17 3.92
N ASN A 28 -15.29 -6.18 3.72
CA ASN A 28 -16.74 -6.37 3.59
C ASN A 28 -17.04 -7.35 2.46
N SER A 29 -17.98 -8.29 2.68
CA SER A 29 -18.33 -9.34 1.72
C SER A 29 -18.86 -8.78 0.39
N SER A 30 -19.62 -7.70 0.40
CA SER A 30 -20.09 -7.05 -0.83
C SER A 30 -18.94 -6.48 -1.64
N PHE A 31 -17.98 -5.84 -0.99
CA PHE A 31 -16.78 -5.31 -1.64
C PHE A 31 -15.89 -6.45 -2.16
N LYS A 32 -15.76 -7.54 -1.39
CA LYS A 32 -15.04 -8.74 -1.80
C LYS A 32 -15.58 -9.31 -3.12
N ASN A 33 -16.88 -9.38 -3.27
CA ASN A 33 -17.52 -9.86 -4.50
C ASN A 33 -17.23 -8.95 -5.71
N ILE A 34 -17.29 -7.63 -5.51
CA ILE A 34 -16.95 -6.66 -6.57
C ILE A 34 -15.47 -6.82 -6.95
N PHE A 35 -14.60 -6.96 -5.96
CA PHE A 35 -13.17 -7.13 -6.15
C PHE A 35 -12.85 -8.39 -6.97
N TYR A 36 -13.46 -9.54 -6.64
CA TYR A 36 -13.27 -10.78 -7.41
C TYR A 36 -13.75 -10.65 -8.85
N LYS A 37 -14.91 -10.03 -9.09
CA LYS A 37 -15.40 -9.77 -10.46
C LYS A 37 -14.43 -8.89 -11.24
N SER A 38 -13.86 -7.88 -10.61
CA SER A 38 -12.86 -7.01 -11.23
C SER A 38 -11.60 -7.78 -11.59
N LEU A 39 -11.15 -8.70 -10.73
CA LEU A 39 -9.98 -9.55 -10.99
C LEU A 39 -10.19 -10.53 -12.15
N GLU A 40 -11.41 -11.04 -12.34
CA GLU A 40 -11.74 -11.92 -13.46
C GLU A 40 -11.57 -11.20 -14.83
N SER A 41 -11.76 -9.88 -14.84
CA SER A 41 -11.58 -9.03 -16.03
C SER A 41 -10.15 -8.51 -16.21
N LEU A 42 -9.25 -8.73 -15.26
CA LEU A 42 -7.87 -8.25 -15.35
C LEU A 42 -7.06 -9.00 -16.41
N ASN A 43 -6.33 -8.24 -17.20
CA ASN A 43 -5.34 -8.81 -18.10
C ASN A 43 -4.16 -9.38 -17.29
N LYS A 44 -4.04 -10.72 -17.30
CA LYS A 44 -2.99 -11.44 -16.56
C LYS A 44 -1.57 -11.00 -16.96
N THR A 45 -1.36 -10.66 -18.22
CA THR A 45 -0.06 -10.20 -18.73
C THR A 45 0.30 -8.85 -18.12
N LEU A 46 -0.67 -7.94 -18.04
CA LEU A 46 -0.47 -6.63 -17.40
C LEU A 46 -0.18 -6.79 -15.92
N LEU A 47 -0.95 -7.58 -15.19
CA LEU A 47 -0.73 -7.86 -13.78
C LEU A 47 0.67 -8.44 -13.51
N LEU A 48 1.12 -9.39 -14.34
CA LEU A 48 2.48 -9.95 -14.22
C LEU A 48 3.57 -8.92 -14.52
N SER A 49 3.32 -8.01 -15.46
CA SER A 49 4.22 -6.90 -15.75
C SER A 49 4.34 -5.96 -14.56
N ASP A 50 3.22 -5.57 -13.97
CA ASP A 50 3.16 -4.68 -12.81
C ASP A 50 3.87 -5.31 -11.59
N LEU A 51 3.64 -6.60 -11.34
CA LEU A 51 4.35 -7.32 -10.28
C LEU A 51 5.86 -7.38 -10.51
N LYS A 52 6.32 -7.55 -11.76
CA LYS A 52 7.76 -7.49 -12.06
C LYS A 52 8.34 -6.12 -11.78
N GLU A 53 7.62 -5.06 -12.10
CA GLU A 53 8.03 -3.69 -11.81
C GLU A 53 8.20 -3.43 -10.30
N LEU A 54 7.38 -4.03 -9.45
CA LEU A 54 7.52 -3.94 -7.99
C LEU A 54 8.79 -4.61 -7.47
N TYR A 55 9.30 -5.65 -8.16
CA TYR A 55 10.56 -6.31 -7.79
C TYR A 55 11.82 -5.59 -8.30
N ILE A 56 11.68 -4.70 -9.26
CA ILE A 56 12.79 -3.88 -9.73
C ILE A 56 13.01 -2.80 -8.68
N ASN A 57 14.08 -2.96 -7.90
CA ASN A 57 14.51 -1.99 -6.91
C ASN A 57 14.92 -0.70 -7.65
N ARG A 58 13.92 0.13 -7.97
CA ARG A 58 14.17 1.45 -8.53
C ARG A 58 14.54 2.33 -7.35
N ASP A 59 15.75 2.85 -7.38
CA ASP A 59 16.05 4.06 -6.65
C ASP A 59 15.00 5.10 -7.07
N PHE A 60 13.98 5.25 -6.27
CA PHE A 60 13.08 6.37 -6.38
C PHE A 60 13.91 7.62 -6.07
N GLN A 61 14.70 8.05 -7.02
CA GLN A 61 15.12 9.44 -7.07
C GLN A 61 13.83 10.22 -7.30
N VAL A 62 13.24 10.54 -6.18
CA VAL A 62 11.96 11.19 -6.15
C VAL A 62 12.17 12.56 -6.74
N PHE A 63 11.69 12.77 -7.95
CA PHE A 63 11.56 14.09 -8.57
C PHE A 63 10.46 14.91 -7.85
N LEU A 64 10.45 14.82 -6.52
CA LEU A 64 9.58 15.62 -5.70
C LEU A 64 10.13 17.03 -5.64
N ARG A 65 9.27 17.99 -5.84
CA ARG A 65 9.63 19.37 -5.53
C ARG A 65 10.00 19.44 -4.05
N LYS A 66 11.11 20.07 -3.73
CA LYS A 66 11.64 20.19 -2.35
C LYS A 66 10.68 20.89 -1.39
N ASP A 67 9.80 21.76 -1.94
CA ASP A 67 8.79 22.53 -1.22
C ASP A 67 7.45 21.79 -1.02
N CYS A 68 7.31 20.57 -1.55
CA CYS A 68 6.09 19.78 -1.38
C CYS A 68 5.85 19.41 0.09
N LYS A 69 4.60 19.57 0.53
CA LYS A 69 4.11 19.00 1.79
C LYS A 69 3.81 17.52 1.55
N ILE A 70 4.53 16.64 2.22
CA ILE A 70 4.35 15.20 2.09
C ILE A 70 3.75 14.66 3.39
N ILE A 71 2.70 13.86 3.24
CA ILE A 71 2.08 13.13 4.33
C ILE A 71 2.36 11.65 4.09
N PHE A 72 3.09 11.02 5.02
CA PHE A 72 3.36 9.60 5.00
C PHE A 72 2.43 8.89 5.99
N ILE A 73 1.56 8.03 5.47
CA ILE A 73 0.62 7.28 6.28
C ILE A 73 1.16 5.86 6.44
N LYS A 74 1.41 5.47 7.68
CA LYS A 74 1.92 4.14 8.02
C LYS A 74 0.92 3.39 8.87
N SER A 75 0.55 2.20 8.41
CA SER A 75 -0.18 1.22 9.21
C SER A 75 0.76 0.44 10.12
N GLU A 76 0.38 0.24 11.36
CA GLU A 76 1.19 -0.53 12.32
C GLU A 76 1.10 -2.04 12.08
N ASN A 77 0.01 -2.51 11.47
CA ASN A 77 -0.25 -3.92 11.19
C ASN A 77 -0.13 -4.25 9.69
N ASP A 78 0.70 -3.52 8.94
CA ASP A 78 0.94 -3.84 7.54
C ASP A 78 1.70 -5.16 7.40
N LEU A 79 1.04 -6.18 6.82
CA LEU A 79 1.62 -7.50 6.56
C LEU A 79 2.09 -7.66 5.10
N ILE A 80 1.99 -6.62 4.29
CA ILE A 80 2.42 -6.62 2.88
C ILE A 80 3.78 -5.94 2.74
N LEU A 81 3.94 -4.78 3.36
CA LEU A 81 5.19 -4.02 3.36
C LEU A 81 5.92 -4.22 4.67
N ASP A 82 7.20 -4.54 4.59
CA ASP A 82 8.01 -4.65 5.79
C ASP A 82 8.35 -3.27 6.38
N ASN A 83 8.53 -3.27 7.70
CA ASN A 83 8.80 -2.04 8.44
C ASN A 83 10.17 -1.42 8.10
N GLU A 84 11.15 -2.22 7.74
CA GLU A 84 12.49 -1.76 7.42
C GLU A 84 12.49 -0.96 6.12
N SER A 85 11.89 -1.50 5.07
CA SER A 85 11.72 -0.80 3.78
C SER A 85 10.98 0.52 3.94
N ASN A 86 9.90 0.53 4.74
CA ASN A 86 9.15 1.75 5.02
C ASN A 86 9.97 2.80 5.76
N ASN A 87 10.78 2.40 6.73
CA ASN A 87 11.64 3.31 7.49
C ASN A 87 12.76 3.86 6.59
N ASN A 88 13.40 3.01 5.80
CA ASN A 88 14.45 3.42 4.85
C ASN A 88 13.92 4.43 3.83
N PHE A 89 12.70 4.21 3.32
CA PHE A 89 12.07 5.17 2.42
C PHE A 89 11.78 6.52 3.12
N LEU A 90 11.25 6.49 4.35
CA LEU A 90 10.99 7.71 5.12
C LEU A 90 12.29 8.48 5.43
N ASP A 91 13.37 7.77 5.75
CA ASP A 91 14.68 8.37 6.00
C ASP A 91 15.26 9.00 4.72
N SER A 92 15.05 8.38 3.57
CA SER A 92 15.41 8.94 2.28
C SER A 92 14.64 10.24 2.00
N LEU A 93 13.33 10.27 2.26
CA LEU A 93 12.51 11.47 2.12
C LEU A 93 12.99 12.60 3.06
N ASN A 94 13.30 12.26 4.32
CA ASN A 94 13.81 13.23 5.31
C ASN A 94 15.12 13.88 4.89
N LYS A 95 15.97 13.18 4.13
CA LYS A 95 17.25 13.69 3.61
C LYS A 95 17.07 14.56 2.37
N THR A 96 16.05 14.29 1.57
CA THR A 96 15.85 14.93 0.27
C THR A 96 14.99 16.18 0.34
N LEU A 97 14.04 16.22 1.27
CA LEU A 97 13.06 17.30 1.38
C LEU A 97 13.54 18.41 2.32
N GLU A 98 13.24 19.65 1.96
CA GLU A 98 13.47 20.83 2.82
C GLU A 98 12.56 20.81 4.04
N ARG A 99 11.34 20.26 3.88
CA ARG A 99 10.37 20.08 4.97
C ARG A 99 10.23 18.61 5.29
N LYS A 100 10.33 18.27 6.58
CA LYS A 100 10.14 16.91 7.02
C LYS A 100 8.73 16.42 6.68
N PRO A 101 8.58 15.18 6.17
CA PRO A 101 7.28 14.57 5.99
C PRO A 101 6.50 14.50 7.29
N ILE A 102 5.19 14.69 7.19
CA ILE A 102 4.29 14.46 8.32
C ILE A 102 4.01 12.96 8.38
N LEU A 103 4.37 12.32 9.48
CA LEU A 103 4.12 10.91 9.69
C LEU A 103 2.82 10.69 10.47
N ILE A 104 1.85 10.05 9.83
CA ILE A 104 0.61 9.60 10.48
C ILE A 104 0.70 8.09 10.68
N ARG A 105 0.64 7.66 11.94
CA ARG A 105 0.59 6.24 12.31
C ARG A 105 -0.84 5.83 12.60
N LEU A 106 -1.29 4.77 11.95
CA LEU A 106 -2.63 4.22 12.12
C LEU A 106 -2.53 2.88 12.83
N ALA A 107 -2.91 2.87 14.11
CA ALA A 107 -3.06 1.64 14.88
C ALA A 107 -4.25 0.82 14.33
N GLN A 108 -4.16 -0.50 14.46
CA GLN A 108 -5.22 -1.43 14.08
C GLN A 108 -5.69 -1.33 12.61
N GLN A 109 -4.81 -0.88 11.73
CA GLN A 109 -5.03 -0.87 10.28
C GLN A 109 -4.00 -1.76 9.59
N GLY A 110 -4.44 -2.44 8.53
CA GLY A 110 -3.58 -3.20 7.63
C GLY A 110 -3.05 -2.36 6.47
N HIS A 111 -2.51 -3.01 5.47
CA HIS A 111 -2.03 -2.36 4.24
C HIS A 111 -3.13 -1.56 3.54
N CYS A 112 -4.32 -2.15 3.41
CA CYS A 112 -5.49 -1.45 2.91
C CYS A 112 -6.19 -0.73 4.05
N LEU A 113 -6.21 0.57 3.96
CA LEU A 113 -6.84 1.43 4.97
C LEU A 113 -8.36 1.34 4.85
N ASN A 114 -8.98 0.78 5.87
CA ASN A 114 -10.44 0.68 5.97
C ASN A 114 -10.97 1.62 7.05
N ASN A 115 -10.47 2.85 7.08
CA ASN A 115 -10.83 3.80 8.12
C ASN A 115 -11.58 4.99 7.52
N LEU A 116 -12.86 5.07 7.82
CA LEU A 116 -13.71 6.21 7.44
C LEU A 116 -13.22 7.56 8.00
N ASN A 117 -12.44 7.53 9.08
CA ASN A 117 -11.85 8.73 9.67
C ASN A 117 -10.59 9.22 8.93
N LEU A 118 -10.06 8.46 7.98
CA LEU A 118 -8.85 8.85 7.25
C LEU A 118 -9.03 10.20 6.52
N TYR A 119 -10.19 10.40 5.90
CA TYR A 119 -10.51 11.67 5.25
C TYR A 119 -10.47 12.85 6.23
N LYS A 120 -11.01 12.68 7.45
CA LYS A 120 -10.99 13.70 8.49
C LYS A 120 -9.56 14.00 8.97
N ILE A 121 -8.75 12.95 9.14
CA ILE A 121 -7.34 13.07 9.52
C ILE A 121 -6.58 13.86 8.45
N LEU A 122 -6.72 13.47 7.18
CA LEU A 122 -6.05 14.15 6.05
C LEU A 122 -6.49 15.60 5.93
N ARG A 123 -7.79 15.87 6.04
CA ARG A 123 -8.32 17.22 5.97
C ARG A 123 -7.75 18.14 7.06
N ASN A 124 -7.68 17.65 8.30
CA ASN A 124 -7.11 18.41 9.40
C ASN A 124 -5.62 18.67 9.16
N THR A 125 -4.86 17.64 8.77
CA THR A 125 -3.41 17.77 8.52
C THR A 125 -3.07 18.69 7.34
N LEU A 126 -3.95 18.80 6.33
CA LEU A 126 -3.72 19.69 5.19
C LEU A 126 -4.06 21.15 5.48
N ASN A 127 -4.95 21.40 6.44
CA ASN A 127 -5.39 22.75 6.82
C ASN A 127 -4.48 23.40 7.86
N ASP A 128 -3.61 22.63 8.50
CA ASP A 128 -2.53 23.11 9.39
C ASP A 128 -1.26 23.45 8.57
#